data_0f7f3ec13f75cb271aab22e5b22bba7e
#
_entry.id   0f7f3ec13f75cb271aab22e5b22bba7e
#
_cell.length_a   1.000
_cell.length_b   1.000
_cell.length_c   1.000
_cell.angle_alpha   90.00
_cell.angle_beta   90.00
_cell.angle_gamma   90.00
#
_symmetry.space_group_name_H-M   'P 1'
#
loop_
_entity.id
_entity.type
_entity.pdbx_description
1 polymer ?
#
loop_
_entity_poly.entity_id
_entity_poly.type
_entity_poly.pdbx_seq_one_letter_code
_entity_poly.pdbx_strand_id
1 'polypeptide(L)'
;MWVTDMRKIYVCSALRGDVDENIRKARCFCEYVAREYQAIPIAPHIYFTQFLSDEIAEEREFGLKAGLSLLSECDELWYFGDQVTRGMADEICYALGHDIPVKYVPEHQ
;
A
#
# COMPACT_ATOMS: atom_id res chain seq x y z
N MET A 1 -4.87 19.03 19.59
CA MET A 1 -4.44 17.89 20.40
C MET A 1 -3.69 16.86 19.56
N TRP A 2 -2.62 16.33 20.12
CA TRP A 2 -1.81 15.34 19.40
C TRP A 2 -2.26 13.93 19.71
N VAL A 3 -2.35 13.12 18.67
CA VAL A 3 -2.66 11.69 18.82
C VAL A 3 -1.33 10.94 18.72
N THR A 4 -0.95 10.23 19.79
CA THR A 4 0.31 9.51 19.81
C THR A 4 0.17 8.10 19.25
N ASP A 5 -1.07 7.57 19.21
CA ASP A 5 -1.32 6.19 18.74
C ASP A 5 -2.11 6.19 17.44
N MET A 6 -1.60 6.90 16.43
CA MET A 6 -2.23 6.89 15.12
C MET A 6 -2.04 5.54 14.45
N ARG A 7 -3.13 4.99 13.93
CA ARG A 7 -3.07 3.72 13.20
C ARG A 7 -2.23 3.88 11.94
N LYS A 8 -1.47 2.84 11.63
CA LYS A 8 -0.73 2.75 10.37
C LYS A 8 -1.52 1.86 9.43
N ILE A 9 -1.95 2.42 8.31
CA ILE A 9 -2.76 1.70 7.32
C ILE A 9 -1.90 1.46 6.09
N TYR A 10 -1.69 0.18 5.76
CA TYR A 10 -0.97 -0.17 4.55
C TYR A 10 -1.90 0.04 3.36
N VAL A 11 -1.49 0.92 2.44
CA VAL A 11 -2.28 1.22 1.24
C VAL A 11 -1.86 0.24 0.15
N CYS A 12 -2.72 -0.73 -0.09
CA CYS A 12 -2.49 -1.79 -1.07
C CYS A 12 -3.21 -1.42 -2.37
N SER A 13 -2.46 -1.14 -3.42
CA SER A 13 -3.04 -0.77 -4.71
C SER A 13 -2.10 -1.18 -5.83
N ALA A 14 -2.60 -1.14 -7.07
CA ALA A 14 -1.84 -1.56 -8.24
C ALA A 14 -0.63 -0.66 -8.48
N LEU A 15 0.46 -1.23 -8.97
CA LEU A 15 1.63 -0.49 -9.41
C LEU A 15 1.94 -0.79 -10.87
N ARG A 16 2.09 -2.05 -11.22
CA ARG A 16 2.50 -2.45 -12.57
C ARG A 16 1.41 -2.17 -13.60
N GLY A 17 1.83 -2.01 -14.85
CA GLY A 17 0.95 -1.58 -15.91
C GLY A 17 1.20 -0.11 -16.19
N ASP A 18 0.21 0.74 -16.02
CA ASP A 18 0.40 2.18 -16.15
C ASP A 18 0.91 2.74 -14.82
N VAL A 19 2.24 2.68 -14.65
CA VAL A 19 2.88 3.02 -13.38
C VAL A 19 2.57 4.45 -12.93
N ASP A 20 2.65 5.42 -13.85
CA ASP A 20 2.42 6.81 -13.49
C ASP A 20 0.98 7.04 -13.00
N GLU A 21 0.02 6.46 -13.69
CA GLU A 21 -1.38 6.59 -13.29
C GLU A 21 -1.63 5.84 -11.97
N ASN A 22 -1.02 4.68 -11.80
CA ASN A 22 -1.17 3.91 -10.57
C ASN A 22 -0.58 4.64 -9.37
N ILE A 23 0.54 5.33 -9.55
CA ILE A 23 1.12 6.15 -8.49
C ILE A 23 0.22 7.34 -8.16
N ARG A 24 -0.35 7.97 -9.19
CA ARG A 24 -1.29 9.06 -8.97
C ARG A 24 -2.49 8.60 -8.15
N LYS A 25 -3.04 7.44 -8.51
CA LYS A 25 -4.16 6.87 -7.75
C LYS A 25 -3.76 6.55 -6.32
N ALA A 26 -2.58 5.97 -6.14
CA ALA A 26 -2.11 5.63 -4.79
C ALA A 26 -1.97 6.87 -3.91
N ARG A 27 -1.53 7.99 -4.49
CA ARG A 27 -1.48 9.25 -3.74
C ARG A 27 -2.86 9.68 -3.28
N CYS A 28 -3.86 9.52 -4.15
CA CYS A 28 -5.25 9.84 -3.78
C CYS A 28 -5.75 8.93 -2.67
N PHE A 29 -5.40 7.66 -2.72
CA PHE A 29 -5.79 6.71 -1.66
C PHE A 29 -5.14 7.08 -0.33
N CYS A 30 -3.86 7.47 -0.37
CA CYS A 30 -3.17 7.93 0.83
C CYS A 30 -3.83 9.18 1.41
N GLU A 31 -4.20 10.11 0.55
CA GLU A 31 -4.89 11.32 0.98
C GLU A 31 -6.21 10.99 1.64
N TYR A 32 -6.95 10.04 1.07
CA TYR A 32 -8.21 9.59 1.65
C TYR A 32 -8.01 9.02 3.06
N VAL A 33 -7.01 8.16 3.23
CA VAL A 33 -6.71 7.58 4.54
C VAL A 33 -6.36 8.66 5.55
N ALA A 34 -5.51 9.60 5.15
CA ALA A 34 -5.04 10.64 6.06
C ALA A 34 -6.16 11.62 6.43
N ARG A 35 -6.93 12.06 5.43
CA ARG A 35 -7.94 13.10 5.66
C ARG A 35 -9.21 12.57 6.30
N GLU A 36 -9.70 11.41 5.82
CA GLU A 36 -10.97 10.91 6.31
C GLU A 36 -10.86 10.16 7.62
N TYR A 37 -9.70 9.55 7.88
CA TYR A 37 -9.54 8.71 9.07
C TYR A 37 -8.46 9.19 10.01
N GLN A 38 -7.69 10.22 9.60
CA GLN A 38 -6.58 10.73 10.41
C GLN A 38 -5.62 9.62 10.81
N ALA A 39 -5.43 8.68 9.90
CA ALA A 39 -4.50 7.58 10.06
C ALA A 39 -3.26 7.82 9.19
N ILE A 40 -2.20 7.06 9.43
CA ILE A 40 -0.96 7.19 8.68
C ILE A 40 -0.98 6.23 7.51
N PRO A 41 -1.01 6.73 6.26
CA PRO A 41 -0.95 5.85 5.09
C PRO A 41 0.48 5.37 4.84
N ILE A 42 0.64 4.08 4.63
CA ILE A 42 1.93 3.48 4.29
C ILE A 42 1.81 2.90 2.89
N ALA A 43 2.48 3.50 1.93
CA ALA A 43 2.41 3.09 0.53
C ALA A 43 3.82 3.01 -0.06
N PRO A 44 4.54 1.92 0.21
CA PRO A 44 5.95 1.82 -0.20
C PRO A 44 6.17 2.00 -1.70
N HIS A 45 5.23 1.57 -2.53
CA HIS A 45 5.39 1.68 -3.97
C HIS A 45 5.47 3.13 -4.45
N ILE A 46 4.89 4.09 -3.73
CA ILE A 46 5.04 5.50 -4.08
C ILE A 46 6.47 5.95 -3.80
N TYR A 47 7.01 5.55 -2.67
CA TYR A 47 8.32 5.98 -2.23
C TYR A 47 9.43 5.31 -3.04
N PHE A 48 9.39 3.99 -3.14
CA PHE A 48 10.49 3.24 -3.75
C PHE A 48 10.60 3.49 -5.26
N THR A 49 9.50 3.77 -5.95
CA THR A 49 9.56 4.04 -7.39
C THR A 49 10.28 5.33 -7.73
N GLN A 50 10.57 6.16 -6.75
CA GLN A 50 11.32 7.39 -7.00
C GLN A 50 12.81 7.12 -7.23
N PHE A 51 13.33 5.97 -6.80
CA PHE A 51 14.75 5.68 -6.96
C PHE A 51 15.06 4.21 -7.28
N LEU A 52 14.06 3.35 -7.32
CA LEU A 52 14.23 1.96 -7.73
C LEU A 52 13.38 1.69 -8.96
N SER A 53 13.86 0.78 -9.81
CA SER A 53 13.14 0.39 -11.01
C SER A 53 12.52 -0.99 -10.83
N ASP A 54 11.22 -1.11 -11.10
CA ASP A 54 10.53 -2.38 -11.05
C ASP A 54 10.95 -3.31 -12.19
N GLU A 55 11.64 -2.76 -13.20
CA GLU A 55 12.14 -3.56 -14.33
C GLU A 55 13.48 -4.22 -14.04
N ILE A 56 14.17 -3.81 -12.98
CA ILE A 56 15.42 -4.43 -12.56
C ILE A 56 15.09 -5.47 -11.50
N ALA A 57 15.37 -6.73 -11.78
CA ALA A 57 14.94 -7.84 -10.92
C ALA A 57 15.37 -7.69 -9.46
N GLU A 58 16.62 -7.28 -9.23
CA GLU A 58 17.13 -7.12 -7.87
C GLU A 58 16.42 -6.00 -7.13
N GLU A 59 16.14 -4.90 -7.82
CA GLU A 59 15.46 -3.77 -7.20
C GLU A 59 14.00 -4.09 -6.93
N ARG A 60 13.36 -4.82 -7.84
CA ARG A 60 11.99 -5.29 -7.62
C ARG A 60 11.91 -6.21 -6.40
N GLU A 61 12.88 -7.11 -6.28
CA GLU A 61 12.91 -8.03 -5.15
C GLU A 61 13.09 -7.27 -3.83
N PHE A 62 13.99 -6.28 -3.82
CA PHE A 62 14.17 -5.44 -2.65
C PHE A 62 12.86 -4.74 -2.28
N GLY A 63 12.20 -4.16 -3.27
CA GLY A 63 10.94 -3.45 -3.05
C GLY A 63 9.85 -4.35 -2.46
N LEU A 64 9.76 -5.58 -2.97
CA LEU A 64 8.78 -6.55 -2.46
C LEU A 64 9.07 -6.92 -1.01
N LYS A 65 10.33 -7.19 -0.68
CA LYS A 65 10.71 -7.54 0.69
C LYS A 65 10.54 -6.37 1.65
N ALA A 66 10.95 -5.18 1.21
CA ALA A 66 10.81 -3.99 2.03
C ALA A 66 9.34 -3.65 2.26
N GLY A 67 8.51 -3.84 1.24
CA GLY A 67 7.08 -3.63 1.36
C GLY A 67 6.45 -4.54 2.40
N LEU A 68 6.78 -5.84 2.37
CA LEU A 68 6.26 -6.79 3.35
C LEU A 68 6.77 -6.46 4.76
N SER A 69 8.00 -6.01 4.87
CA SER A 69 8.56 -5.59 6.16
C SER A 69 7.76 -4.42 6.73
N LEU A 70 7.42 -3.45 5.89
CA LEU A 70 6.61 -2.31 6.34
C LEU A 70 5.19 -2.76 6.68
N LEU A 71 4.61 -3.65 5.87
CA LEU A 71 3.28 -4.17 6.12
C LEU A 71 3.20 -4.88 7.47
N SER A 72 4.25 -5.60 7.85
CA SER A 72 4.28 -6.31 9.12
C SER A 72 4.16 -5.38 10.32
N GLU A 73 4.43 -4.09 10.14
CA GLU A 73 4.34 -3.10 11.21
C GLU A 73 3.06 -2.27 11.14
N CYS A 74 2.19 -2.56 10.18
CA CYS A 74 0.94 -1.82 10.04
C CYS A 74 -0.18 -2.45 10.86
N ASP A 75 -1.12 -1.62 11.24
CA ASP A 75 -2.28 -2.07 12.02
C ASP A 75 -3.33 -2.74 11.13
N GLU A 76 -3.46 -2.28 9.89
CA GLU A 76 -4.44 -2.80 8.93
C GLU A 76 -3.88 -2.67 7.52
N LEU A 77 -4.42 -3.47 6.61
CA LEU A 77 -4.18 -3.32 5.18
C LEU A 77 -5.50 -2.97 4.52
N TRP A 78 -5.52 -1.88 3.78
CA TRP A 78 -6.69 -1.50 2.97
C TRP A 78 -6.30 -1.61 1.51
N TYR A 79 -7.09 -2.37 0.74
CA TYR A 79 -6.82 -2.47 -0.69
C TYR A 79 -7.88 -1.71 -1.47
N PHE A 80 -7.40 -1.04 -2.51
CA PHE A 80 -8.17 -0.05 -3.26
C PHE A 80 -8.28 -0.43 -4.72
N GLY A 81 -9.39 -0.07 -5.33
CA GLY A 81 -9.59 -0.23 -6.75
C GLY A 81 -10.48 -1.43 -7.08
N ASP A 82 -10.76 -1.57 -8.37
CA ASP A 82 -11.72 -2.58 -8.84
C ASP A 82 -11.07 -3.92 -9.14
N GLN A 83 -9.75 -3.97 -9.21
CA GLN A 83 -9.02 -5.19 -9.54
C GLN A 83 -7.92 -5.44 -8.53
N VAL A 84 -7.73 -6.71 -8.22
CA VAL A 84 -6.62 -7.13 -7.35
C VAL A 84 -5.55 -7.71 -8.26
N THR A 85 -4.41 -7.03 -8.33
CA THR A 85 -3.27 -7.52 -9.10
C THR A 85 -2.57 -8.63 -8.31
N ARG A 86 -1.62 -9.30 -8.96
CA ARG A 86 -0.87 -10.36 -8.30
C ARG A 86 -0.09 -9.82 -7.10
N GLY A 87 0.54 -8.65 -7.26
CA GLY A 87 1.28 -8.03 -6.17
C GLY A 87 0.38 -7.69 -4.99
N MET A 88 -0.81 -7.18 -5.29
CA MET A 88 -1.79 -6.88 -4.25
C MET A 88 -2.24 -8.17 -3.55
N ALA A 89 -2.48 -9.23 -4.31
CA ALA A 89 -2.90 -10.50 -3.74
C ALA A 89 -1.84 -11.05 -2.79
N ASP A 90 -0.57 -10.93 -3.14
CA ASP A 90 0.52 -11.39 -2.28
C ASP A 90 0.53 -10.62 -0.96
N GLU A 91 0.31 -9.32 -0.99
CA GLU A 91 0.26 -8.49 0.21
C GLU A 91 -0.96 -8.82 1.07
N ILE A 92 -2.11 -9.02 0.43
CA ILE A 92 -3.34 -9.39 1.14
C ILE A 92 -3.15 -10.75 1.82
N CYS A 93 -2.57 -11.72 1.11
CA CYS A 93 -2.31 -13.04 1.69
C CYS A 93 -1.35 -12.95 2.87
N TYR A 94 -0.33 -12.12 2.76
CA TYR A 94 0.59 -11.91 3.88
C TYR A 94 -0.15 -11.35 5.09
N ALA A 95 -0.98 -10.34 4.88
CA ALA A 95 -1.74 -9.72 5.96
C ALA A 95 -2.67 -10.72 6.64
N LEU A 96 -3.38 -11.51 5.85
CA LEU A 96 -4.29 -12.52 6.38
C LEU A 96 -3.53 -13.58 7.19
N GLY A 97 -2.35 -13.96 6.74
CA GLY A 97 -1.54 -14.97 7.41
C GLY A 97 -0.88 -14.46 8.70
N HIS A 98 -0.86 -13.15 8.90
CA HIS A 98 -0.24 -12.52 10.07
C HIS A 98 -1.24 -11.78 10.94
N ASP A 99 -2.52 -12.10 10.80
CA ASP A 99 -3.60 -11.52 11.61
C ASP A 99 -3.71 -10.00 11.48
N ILE A 100 -3.34 -9.45 10.32
CA ILE A 100 -3.53 -8.03 10.04
C ILE A 100 -4.87 -7.88 9.34
N PRO A 101 -5.81 -7.10 9.92
CA PRO A 101 -7.13 -6.92 9.31
C PRO A 101 -7.04 -6.34 7.92
N VAL A 102 -7.89 -6.83 7.01
CA VAL A 102 -7.93 -6.42 5.61
C VAL A 102 -9.27 -5.78 5.31
N LYS A 103 -9.25 -4.60 4.67
CA LYS A 103 -10.45 -3.88 4.30
C LYS A 103 -10.40 -3.50 2.83
N TYR A 104 -11.51 -3.66 2.13
CA TYR A 104 -11.65 -3.22 0.76
C TYR A 104 -12.23 -1.81 0.71
N VAL A 105 -11.63 -0.94 -0.12
CA VAL A 105 -12.14 0.42 -0.33
C VAL A 105 -12.32 0.62 -1.83
N PRO A 106 -13.56 0.87 -2.30
CA PRO A 106 -13.80 1.14 -3.71
C PRO A 106 -13.01 2.35 -4.20
N GLU A 107 -12.62 2.32 -5.47
CA GLU A 107 -11.73 3.34 -6.02
C GLU A 107 -12.36 4.74 -6.04
N HIS A 108 -13.62 4.84 -6.36
CA HIS A 108 -14.28 6.14 -6.52
C HIS A 108 -15.07 6.54 -5.28
N GLN A 109 -14.37 6.70 -4.24
CA GLN A 109 -14.93 7.18 -2.98
C GLN A 109 -14.87 8.69 -2.87
#